data_c7cd1708ac49ef12e3fd7ca0dacae84b
#
_entry.id   c7cd1708ac49ef12e3fd7ca0dacae84b
#
_cell.length_a   1.000
_cell.length_b   1.000
_cell.length_c   1.000
_cell.angle_alpha   90.00
_cell.angle_beta   90.00
_cell.angle_gamma   90.00
#
_symmetry.space_group_name_H-M   'P 1'
#
loop_
_entity.id
_entity.type
_entity.pdbx_description
1 polymer ?
#
loop_
_entity_poly.entity_id
_entity_poly.type
_entity_poly.pdbx_seq_one_letter_code
_entity_poly.pdbx_strand_id
1 'polypeptide(L)'
;SKVDASAAQKALDYSQKALASNSDNLIATFDGGNNQNLWYGFNNAREGYMSMGKYFVDLLVNKNDPRLSYFVGEDANGGYSGSAPEDADSDASVFGNYFAGTASTPNIIVSYSEIKFIQAEAYFRLGQTLLAQAALKDAIVSSIKDVTGTTDDMYATTASATVTLENIITQKYIALFTTAEPYSDWRRTGFPNLTPNQESQTKKIPVRLITPKSERTLNANATVVS
;
A
#
# COMPACT_ATOMS: atom_id res chain seq x y z
N SER A 1 -18.03 0.91 -4.61
CA SER A 1 -18.79 1.95 -5.31
C SER A 1 -18.73 1.69 -6.81
N LYS A 2 -19.86 1.79 -7.51
CA LYS A 2 -19.89 1.73 -8.98
C LYS A 2 -19.33 3.07 -9.49
N VAL A 3 -18.07 3.09 -9.87
CA VAL A 3 -17.50 4.24 -10.57
C VAL A 3 -18.05 4.20 -11.99
N ASP A 4 -18.83 5.20 -12.37
CA ASP A 4 -19.30 5.36 -13.75
C ASP A 4 -18.21 5.97 -14.65
N ALA A 5 -18.42 5.97 -15.96
CA ALA A 5 -17.45 6.50 -16.92
C ALA A 5 -17.19 8.00 -16.70
N SER A 6 -18.21 8.77 -16.22
CA SER A 6 -18.04 10.20 -15.94
C SER A 6 -17.10 10.44 -14.77
N ALA A 7 -17.13 9.59 -13.74
CA ALA A 7 -16.20 9.67 -12.62
C ALA A 7 -14.77 9.31 -13.04
N ALA A 8 -14.60 8.33 -13.92
CA ALA A 8 -13.29 7.96 -14.46
C ALA A 8 -12.70 9.11 -15.31
N GLN A 9 -13.51 9.76 -16.15
CA GLN A 9 -13.06 10.92 -16.93
C GLN A 9 -12.64 12.08 -16.00
N LYS A 10 -13.44 12.40 -14.98
CA LYS A 10 -13.08 13.44 -14.00
C LYS A 10 -11.77 13.12 -13.28
N ALA A 11 -11.55 11.85 -12.91
CA ALA A 11 -10.29 11.43 -12.29
C ALA A 11 -9.09 11.69 -13.21
N LEU A 12 -9.21 11.43 -14.53
CA LEU A 12 -8.18 11.79 -15.50
C LEU A 12 -7.95 13.29 -15.58
N ASP A 13 -9.02 14.08 -15.71
CA ASP A 13 -8.94 15.53 -15.88
C ASP A 13 -8.24 16.21 -14.69
N TYR A 14 -8.48 15.71 -13.46
CA TYR A 14 -7.80 16.21 -12.27
C TYR A 14 -6.37 15.68 -12.14
N SER A 15 -6.14 14.39 -12.43
CA SER A 15 -4.82 13.79 -12.29
C SER A 15 -3.78 14.36 -13.27
N GLN A 16 -4.22 14.85 -14.43
CA GLN A 16 -3.35 15.55 -15.40
C GLN A 16 -2.84 16.91 -14.91
N LYS A 17 -3.48 17.48 -13.88
CA LYS A 17 -3.11 18.76 -13.26
C LYS A 17 -2.43 18.58 -11.91
N ALA A 18 -2.23 17.33 -11.48
CA ALA A 18 -1.60 16.97 -10.22
C ALA A 18 -0.06 16.90 -10.36
N LEU A 19 0.58 16.03 -9.57
CA LEU A 19 2.04 15.86 -9.62
C LEU A 19 2.51 15.42 -11.02
N ALA A 20 3.60 16.01 -11.51
CA ALA A 20 4.15 15.74 -12.84
C ALA A 20 5.34 14.75 -12.79
N SER A 21 5.96 14.58 -11.64
CA SER A 21 7.15 13.72 -11.45
C SER A 21 7.34 13.34 -9.97
N ASN A 22 8.28 12.41 -9.70
CA ASN A 22 8.65 12.05 -8.32
C ASN A 22 9.19 13.25 -7.50
N SER A 23 9.77 14.27 -8.15
CA SER A 23 10.24 15.48 -7.45
C SER A 23 9.11 16.34 -6.88
N ASP A 24 7.88 16.11 -7.31
CA ASP A 24 6.70 16.83 -6.85
C ASP A 24 6.00 16.11 -5.69
N ASN A 25 6.52 14.95 -5.26
CA ASN A 25 5.95 14.20 -4.16
C ASN A 25 5.78 15.09 -2.92
N LEU A 26 4.61 15.01 -2.28
CA LEU A 26 4.41 15.64 -0.98
C LEU A 26 5.07 14.76 0.09
N ILE A 27 6.09 15.29 0.73
CA ILE A 27 6.94 14.57 1.68
C ILE A 27 6.89 15.23 3.05
N ALA A 28 6.62 14.44 4.10
CA ALA A 28 6.85 14.84 5.47
C ALA A 28 8.33 14.60 5.83
N THR A 29 9.01 15.64 6.29
CA THR A 29 10.41 15.58 6.72
C THR A 29 10.52 15.59 8.23
N PHE A 30 11.54 14.93 8.75
CA PHE A 30 11.83 14.83 10.18
C PHE A 30 13.26 15.25 10.45
N ASP A 31 13.50 15.90 11.60
CA ASP A 31 14.84 16.37 12.01
C ASP A 31 15.65 15.32 12.79
N GLY A 32 15.02 14.21 13.16
CA GLY A 32 15.63 13.14 13.92
C GLY A 32 15.74 13.38 15.43
N GLY A 33 15.37 14.58 15.90
CA GLY A 33 15.36 14.94 17.31
C GLY A 33 13.95 14.84 17.93
N ASN A 34 13.42 15.98 18.38
CA ASN A 34 12.07 16.03 18.96
C ASN A 34 10.96 15.77 17.92
N ASN A 35 11.25 15.99 16.65
CA ASN A 35 10.38 15.67 15.52
C ASN A 35 10.97 14.49 14.74
N GLN A 36 10.92 13.30 15.33
CA GLN A 36 11.39 12.09 14.69
C GLN A 36 10.28 11.40 13.89
N ASN A 37 10.69 10.57 12.93
CA ASN A 37 9.78 9.69 12.19
C ASN A 37 9.01 8.80 13.17
N LEU A 38 7.68 8.81 13.09
CA LEU A 38 6.81 8.11 14.03
C LEU A 38 6.95 6.58 13.94
N TRP A 39 7.17 6.03 12.74
CA TRP A 39 7.39 4.59 12.55
C TRP A 39 8.71 4.15 13.17
N TYR A 40 9.77 4.94 12.94
CA TYR A 40 11.07 4.70 13.59
C TYR A 40 10.94 4.75 15.11
N GLY A 41 10.30 5.79 15.64
CA GLY A 41 10.12 5.94 17.09
C GLY A 41 9.33 4.78 17.70
N PHE A 42 8.26 4.35 17.03
CA PHE A 42 7.47 3.20 17.50
C PHE A 42 8.27 1.90 17.44
N ASN A 43 8.92 1.62 16.31
CA ASN A 43 9.69 0.38 16.13
C ASN A 43 10.90 0.30 17.09
N ASN A 44 11.60 1.42 17.27
CA ASN A 44 12.75 1.49 18.19
C ASN A 44 12.34 1.36 19.68
N ALA A 45 11.19 1.90 20.07
CA ALA A 45 10.69 1.77 21.45
C ALA A 45 10.08 0.39 21.75
N ARG A 46 9.74 -0.38 20.73
CA ARG A 46 9.04 -1.66 20.82
C ARG A 46 9.61 -2.66 19.83
N GLU A 47 10.89 -2.91 19.92
CA GLU A 47 11.61 -3.86 19.08
C GLU A 47 10.93 -5.24 19.11
N GLY A 48 10.75 -5.85 17.93
CA GLY A 48 10.09 -7.15 17.78
C GLY A 48 8.57 -7.16 18.03
N TYR A 49 7.95 -5.97 18.25
CA TYR A 49 6.50 -5.91 18.51
C TYR A 49 5.65 -5.99 17.24
N MET A 50 6.23 -5.67 16.09
CA MET A 50 5.56 -5.71 14.79
C MET A 50 6.32 -6.60 13.83
N SER A 51 5.63 -7.58 13.27
CA SER A 51 6.12 -8.41 12.17
C SER A 51 5.44 -8.02 10.87
N MET A 52 6.10 -8.28 9.75
CA MET A 52 5.53 -8.09 8.42
C MET A 52 4.42 -9.12 8.15
N GLY A 53 3.33 -8.69 7.55
CA GLY A 53 2.24 -9.59 7.20
C GLY A 53 2.61 -10.54 6.07
N LYS A 54 2.30 -11.83 6.26
CA LYS A 54 2.64 -12.92 5.32
C LYS A 54 2.22 -12.64 3.89
N TYR A 55 0.99 -12.18 3.68
CA TYR A 55 0.50 -11.91 2.32
C TYR A 55 1.37 -10.89 1.57
N PHE A 56 1.79 -9.81 2.25
CA PHE A 56 2.59 -8.77 1.62
C PHE A 56 4.00 -9.27 1.26
N VAL A 57 4.65 -9.98 2.20
CA VAL A 57 5.98 -10.54 1.95
C VAL A 57 5.95 -11.57 0.84
N ASP A 58 5.03 -12.54 0.89
CA ASP A 58 4.87 -13.57 -0.14
C ASP A 58 4.59 -12.93 -1.53
N LEU A 59 3.80 -11.86 -1.57
CA LEU A 59 3.51 -11.14 -2.81
C LEU A 59 4.78 -10.56 -3.44
N LEU A 60 5.64 -9.92 -2.63
CA LEU A 60 6.90 -9.35 -3.11
C LEU A 60 7.90 -10.43 -3.53
N VAL A 61 8.05 -11.48 -2.72
CA VAL A 61 8.93 -12.63 -3.02
C VAL A 61 8.50 -13.31 -4.32
N ASN A 62 7.22 -13.67 -4.47
CA ASN A 62 6.72 -14.38 -5.64
C ASN A 62 6.81 -13.56 -6.93
N LYS A 63 6.78 -12.23 -6.82
CA LYS A 63 6.95 -11.32 -7.97
C LYS A 63 8.42 -10.98 -8.26
N ASN A 64 9.37 -11.39 -7.43
CA ASN A 64 10.76 -10.92 -7.45
C ASN A 64 10.80 -9.38 -7.47
N ASP A 65 9.99 -8.74 -6.61
CA ASP A 65 9.79 -7.30 -6.62
C ASP A 65 11.07 -6.59 -6.11
N PRO A 66 11.64 -5.64 -6.86
CA PRO A 66 12.88 -4.98 -6.49
C PRO A 66 12.77 -4.12 -5.22
N ARG A 67 11.55 -3.85 -4.74
CA ARG A 67 11.29 -3.11 -3.50
C ARG A 67 11.34 -3.98 -2.23
N LEU A 68 11.45 -5.32 -2.39
CA LEU A 68 11.37 -6.28 -1.27
C LEU A 68 12.32 -5.90 -0.13
N SER A 69 13.62 -5.84 -0.37
CA SER A 69 14.64 -5.58 0.67
C SER A 69 14.59 -4.18 1.27
N TYR A 70 13.84 -3.26 0.66
CA TYR A 70 13.62 -1.91 1.18
C TYR A 70 12.41 -1.84 2.10
N PHE A 71 11.33 -2.56 1.76
CA PHE A 71 10.12 -2.62 2.56
C PHE A 71 10.20 -3.60 3.72
N VAL A 72 10.95 -4.68 3.53
CA VAL A 72 11.01 -5.84 4.43
C VAL A 72 12.44 -6.07 4.89
N GLY A 73 12.65 -6.13 6.21
CA GLY A 73 13.92 -6.57 6.79
C GLY A 73 14.07 -8.08 6.69
N GLU A 74 15.28 -8.58 6.82
CA GLU A 74 15.54 -10.02 6.86
C GLU A 74 14.86 -10.67 8.09
N ASP A 75 14.42 -11.91 7.95
CA ASP A 75 13.91 -12.72 9.04
C ASP A 75 15.07 -13.33 9.87
N ALA A 76 14.74 -14.04 10.92
CA ALA A 76 15.75 -14.66 11.82
C ALA A 76 16.69 -15.66 11.11
N ASN A 77 16.34 -16.13 9.91
CA ASN A 77 17.11 -17.07 9.11
C ASN A 77 17.88 -16.42 7.96
N GLY A 78 17.82 -15.09 7.83
CA GLY A 78 18.46 -14.32 6.75
C GLY A 78 17.70 -14.37 5.42
N GLY A 79 16.40 -14.69 5.46
CA GLY A 79 15.49 -14.66 4.33
C GLY A 79 14.40 -13.60 4.50
N TYR A 80 13.27 -13.79 3.81
CA TYR A 80 12.09 -12.93 3.91
C TYR A 80 10.87 -13.80 4.16
N SER A 81 10.23 -13.61 5.31
CA SER A 81 9.02 -14.31 5.71
C SER A 81 8.05 -13.35 6.38
N GLY A 82 6.78 -13.68 6.39
CA GLY A 82 5.76 -12.87 7.04
C GLY A 82 4.93 -13.69 8.02
N SER A 83 4.45 -13.05 9.08
CA SER A 83 3.54 -13.63 10.05
C SER A 83 2.12 -13.69 9.49
N ALA A 84 1.45 -14.85 9.65
CA ALA A 84 0.03 -14.97 9.31
C ALA A 84 -0.84 -14.18 10.31
N PRO A 85 -2.05 -13.75 9.92
CA PRO A 85 -2.90 -12.96 10.82
C PRO A 85 -3.30 -13.67 12.12
N GLU A 86 -3.24 -14.99 12.16
CA GLU A 86 -3.50 -15.86 13.31
C GLU A 86 -2.27 -16.20 14.14
N ASP A 87 -1.07 -15.97 13.62
CA ASP A 87 0.18 -16.29 14.27
C ASP A 87 0.87 -15.06 14.86
N ALA A 88 1.59 -15.24 15.96
CA ALA A 88 2.54 -14.28 16.50
C ALA A 88 3.97 -14.81 16.25
N ASP A 89 4.35 -14.90 14.96
CA ASP A 89 5.66 -15.41 14.57
C ASP A 89 6.74 -14.37 14.86
N SER A 90 7.57 -14.63 15.89
CA SER A 90 8.66 -13.77 16.32
C SER A 90 9.87 -13.82 15.38
N ASP A 91 9.97 -14.87 14.55
CA ASP A 91 11.09 -15.08 13.63
C ASP A 91 10.82 -14.44 12.26
N ALA A 92 9.58 -14.02 12.01
CA ALA A 92 9.19 -13.36 10.77
C ALA A 92 9.89 -12.00 10.59
N SER A 93 10.04 -11.61 9.35
CA SER A 93 10.60 -10.32 8.94
C SER A 93 9.93 -9.14 9.64
N VAL A 94 10.74 -8.13 9.92
CA VAL A 94 10.32 -6.83 10.44
C VAL A 94 10.29 -5.78 9.33
N PHE A 95 10.00 -4.53 9.66
CA PHE A 95 10.04 -3.44 8.70
C PHE A 95 11.46 -3.20 8.15
N GLY A 96 11.53 -3.00 6.83
CA GLY A 96 12.73 -2.54 6.16
C GLY A 96 13.01 -1.03 6.35
N ASN A 97 14.13 -0.59 5.81
CA ASN A 97 14.65 0.76 6.06
C ASN A 97 13.92 1.89 5.31
N TYR A 98 13.05 1.56 4.34
CA TYR A 98 12.44 2.58 3.49
C TYR A 98 11.64 3.63 4.25
N PHE A 99 10.89 3.24 5.28
CA PHE A 99 10.02 4.17 6.01
C PHE A 99 10.31 4.28 7.51
N ALA A 100 11.15 3.42 8.05
CA ALA A 100 11.50 3.40 9.48
C ALA A 100 13.00 3.22 9.72
N GLY A 101 13.87 3.49 8.74
CA GLY A 101 15.30 3.22 8.83
C GLY A 101 16.06 4.11 9.81
N THR A 102 15.67 5.38 9.94
CA THR A 102 16.27 6.35 10.88
C THR A 102 15.22 7.31 11.43
N ALA A 103 15.57 8.01 12.50
CA ALA A 103 14.70 9.04 13.09
C ALA A 103 14.37 10.19 12.12
N SER A 104 15.19 10.42 11.10
CA SER A 104 14.97 11.44 10.07
C SER A 104 14.47 10.89 8.73
N THR A 105 14.18 9.60 8.63
CA THR A 105 13.63 9.00 7.40
C THR A 105 12.34 9.72 7.00
N PRO A 106 12.25 10.32 5.79
CA PRO A 106 11.06 11.03 5.34
C PRO A 106 9.92 10.07 5.00
N ASN A 107 8.68 10.55 5.10
CA ASN A 107 7.50 9.80 4.65
C ASN A 107 6.82 10.51 3.47
N ILE A 108 6.57 9.80 2.40
CA ILE A 108 5.78 10.30 1.27
C ILE A 108 4.29 10.25 1.66
N ILE A 109 3.63 11.41 1.60
CA ILE A 109 2.19 11.57 1.91
C ILE A 109 1.35 11.39 0.65
N VAL A 110 1.76 12.02 -0.47
CA VAL A 110 1.14 11.87 -1.79
C VAL A 110 2.25 11.70 -2.80
N SER A 111 2.18 10.65 -3.61
CA SER A 111 3.21 10.32 -4.58
C SER A 111 2.75 10.48 -6.02
N TYR A 112 3.71 10.77 -6.91
CA TYR A 112 3.49 10.73 -8.35
C TYR A 112 3.07 9.32 -8.83
N SER A 113 3.61 8.27 -8.22
CA SER A 113 3.20 6.89 -8.52
C SER A 113 1.71 6.67 -8.25
N GLU A 114 1.16 7.22 -7.16
CA GLU A 114 -0.27 7.15 -6.87
C GLU A 114 -1.12 7.82 -7.94
N ILE A 115 -0.70 9.02 -8.40
CA ILE A 115 -1.39 9.72 -9.49
C ILE A 115 -1.41 8.85 -10.77
N LYS A 116 -0.31 8.18 -11.09
CA LYS A 116 -0.23 7.27 -12.24
C LYS A 116 -1.10 6.03 -12.08
N PHE A 117 -1.23 5.46 -10.87
CA PHE A 117 -2.18 4.38 -10.61
C PHE A 117 -3.63 4.82 -10.78
N ILE A 118 -3.97 6.04 -10.35
CA ILE A 118 -5.31 6.61 -10.58
C ILE A 118 -5.57 6.74 -12.09
N GLN A 119 -4.61 7.21 -12.88
CA GLN A 119 -4.71 7.28 -14.34
C GLN A 119 -4.88 5.88 -14.96
N ALA A 120 -4.07 4.91 -14.52
CA ALA A 120 -4.15 3.53 -15.01
C ALA A 120 -5.55 2.92 -14.81
N GLU A 121 -6.11 3.06 -13.60
CA GLU A 121 -7.47 2.60 -13.30
C GLU A 121 -8.52 3.35 -14.12
N ALA A 122 -8.41 4.67 -14.23
CA ALA A 122 -9.36 5.48 -14.99
C ALA A 122 -9.36 5.13 -16.48
N TYR A 123 -8.19 4.99 -17.11
CA TYR A 123 -8.07 4.52 -18.48
C TYR A 123 -8.63 3.11 -18.67
N PHE A 124 -8.34 2.19 -17.74
CA PHE A 124 -8.90 0.85 -17.76
C PHE A 124 -10.43 0.87 -17.75
N ARG A 125 -11.05 1.67 -16.86
CA ARG A 125 -12.51 1.80 -16.77
C ARG A 125 -13.15 2.45 -17.98
N LEU A 126 -12.41 3.26 -18.72
CA LEU A 126 -12.83 3.85 -20.00
C LEU A 126 -12.57 2.93 -21.20
N GLY A 127 -12.05 1.72 -21.00
CA GLY A 127 -11.72 0.78 -22.09
C GLY A 127 -10.48 1.16 -22.89
N GLN A 128 -9.67 2.11 -22.41
CA GLN A 128 -8.47 2.59 -23.09
C GLN A 128 -7.23 1.79 -22.66
N THR A 129 -7.20 0.50 -23.03
CA THR A 129 -6.25 -0.48 -22.52
C THR A 129 -4.79 -0.10 -22.73
N LEU A 130 -4.40 0.45 -23.88
CA LEU A 130 -3.01 0.83 -24.15
C LEU A 130 -2.56 1.99 -23.26
N LEU A 131 -3.43 2.97 -23.02
CA LEU A 131 -3.13 4.09 -22.11
C LEU A 131 -3.09 3.62 -20.66
N ALA A 132 -3.98 2.69 -20.29
CA ALA A 132 -3.96 2.08 -18.96
C ALA A 132 -2.65 1.31 -18.73
N GLN A 133 -2.15 0.58 -19.72
CA GLN A 133 -0.88 -0.14 -19.64
C GLN A 133 0.31 0.80 -19.48
N ALA A 134 0.36 1.86 -20.28
CA ALA A 134 1.41 2.86 -20.18
C ALA A 134 1.42 3.55 -18.81
N ALA A 135 0.24 3.97 -18.33
CA ALA A 135 0.12 4.59 -17.01
C ALA A 135 0.47 3.62 -15.86
N LEU A 136 0.11 2.33 -15.99
CA LEU A 136 0.47 1.29 -15.02
C LEU A 136 2.00 1.08 -14.99
N LYS A 137 2.65 1.00 -16.16
CA LYS A 137 4.11 0.92 -16.23
C LYS A 137 4.77 2.11 -15.57
N ASP A 138 4.34 3.33 -15.91
CA ASP A 138 4.88 4.57 -15.32
C ASP A 138 4.71 4.59 -13.80
N ALA A 139 3.55 4.14 -13.29
CA ALA A 139 3.29 4.05 -11.85
C ALA A 139 4.27 3.11 -11.14
N ILE A 140 4.53 1.94 -11.74
CA ILE A 140 5.46 0.95 -11.19
C ILE A 140 6.90 1.48 -11.20
N VAL A 141 7.36 2.05 -12.34
CA VAL A 141 8.69 2.68 -12.46
C VAL A 141 8.87 3.77 -11.40
N SER A 142 7.87 4.65 -11.28
CA SER A 142 7.90 5.75 -10.31
C SER A 142 8.00 5.23 -8.87
N SER A 143 7.19 4.22 -8.51
CA SER A 143 7.23 3.62 -7.18
C SER A 143 8.56 2.94 -6.88
N ILE A 144 9.13 2.20 -7.83
CA ILE A 144 10.45 1.59 -7.67
C ILE A 144 11.50 2.68 -7.43
N LYS A 145 11.46 3.76 -8.21
CA LYS A 145 12.40 4.87 -8.06
C LYS A 145 12.28 5.56 -6.69
N ASP A 146 11.07 5.77 -6.18
CA ASP A 146 10.85 6.36 -4.85
C ASP A 146 11.44 5.47 -3.74
N VAL A 147 11.35 4.15 -3.90
CA VAL A 147 11.76 3.19 -2.88
C VAL A 147 13.25 2.86 -2.94
N THR A 148 13.77 2.62 -4.16
CA THR A 148 15.14 2.10 -4.35
C THR A 148 16.15 3.16 -4.79
N GLY A 149 15.67 4.35 -5.18
CA GLY A 149 16.48 5.41 -5.78
C GLY A 149 16.80 5.19 -7.26
N THR A 150 16.47 4.04 -7.84
CA THR A 150 16.74 3.67 -9.24
C THR A 150 15.46 3.20 -9.93
N THR A 151 15.47 3.12 -11.27
CA THR A 151 14.36 2.56 -12.05
C THR A 151 14.66 1.11 -12.44
N ASP A 152 13.61 0.30 -12.58
CA ASP A 152 13.68 -1.03 -13.20
C ASP A 152 12.59 -1.13 -14.27
N ASP A 153 12.94 -0.70 -15.47
CA ASP A 153 12.05 -0.71 -16.63
C ASP A 153 11.68 -2.12 -17.10
N MET A 154 12.57 -3.09 -16.91
CA MET A 154 12.34 -4.48 -17.30
C MET A 154 11.28 -5.11 -16.40
N TYR A 155 11.45 -4.97 -15.09
CA TYR A 155 10.44 -5.42 -14.13
C TYR A 155 9.09 -4.72 -14.37
N ALA A 156 9.08 -3.39 -14.50
CA ALA A 156 7.86 -2.63 -14.71
C ALA A 156 7.14 -3.02 -16.01
N THR A 157 7.88 -3.30 -17.11
CA THR A 157 7.31 -3.78 -18.37
C THR A 157 6.63 -5.15 -18.19
N THR A 158 7.28 -6.06 -17.49
CA THR A 158 6.73 -7.40 -17.20
C THR A 158 5.51 -7.30 -16.29
N ALA A 159 5.61 -6.53 -15.20
CA ALA A 159 4.55 -6.37 -14.21
C ALA A 159 3.31 -5.65 -14.75
N SER A 160 3.46 -4.78 -15.77
CA SER A 160 2.36 -4.06 -16.46
C SER A 160 1.82 -4.77 -17.70
N ALA A 161 2.37 -5.92 -18.10
CA ALA A 161 1.99 -6.60 -19.33
C ALA A 161 0.51 -7.02 -19.37
N THR A 162 -0.06 -7.35 -18.21
CA THR A 162 -1.48 -7.70 -18.08
C THR A 162 -2.23 -6.53 -17.41
N VAL A 163 -3.16 -5.92 -18.14
CA VAL A 163 -3.98 -4.81 -17.66
C VAL A 163 -5.34 -5.33 -17.20
N THR A 164 -5.44 -5.59 -15.92
CA THR A 164 -6.70 -5.93 -15.22
C THR A 164 -6.86 -5.04 -13.99
N LEU A 165 -8.09 -4.87 -13.51
CA LEU A 165 -8.32 -4.13 -12.27
C LEU A 165 -7.54 -4.74 -11.11
N GLU A 166 -7.51 -6.08 -11.03
CA GLU A 166 -6.75 -6.80 -10.01
C GLU A 166 -5.25 -6.46 -10.04
N ASN A 167 -4.63 -6.48 -11.23
CA ASN A 167 -3.20 -6.16 -11.34
C ASN A 167 -2.92 -4.69 -11.00
N ILE A 168 -3.74 -3.76 -11.49
CA ILE A 168 -3.60 -2.33 -11.17
C ILE A 168 -3.67 -2.11 -9.65
N ILE A 169 -4.69 -2.65 -8.98
CA ILE A 169 -4.87 -2.48 -7.54
C ILE A 169 -3.80 -3.23 -6.74
N THR A 170 -3.37 -4.41 -7.18
CA THR A 170 -2.28 -5.14 -6.52
C THR A 170 -0.95 -4.38 -6.59
N GLN A 171 -0.61 -3.82 -7.74
CA GLN A 171 0.58 -2.99 -7.88
C GLN A 171 0.48 -1.68 -7.06
N LYS A 172 -0.72 -1.07 -7.01
CA LYS A 172 -1.00 0.08 -6.16
C LYS A 172 -0.88 -0.27 -4.68
N TYR A 173 -1.38 -1.43 -4.26
CA TYR A 173 -1.23 -1.96 -2.89
C TYR A 173 0.23 -2.06 -2.46
N ILE A 174 1.12 -2.55 -3.33
CA ILE A 174 2.56 -2.58 -3.06
C ILE A 174 3.13 -1.17 -2.96
N ALA A 175 2.80 -0.29 -3.92
CA ALA A 175 3.36 1.05 -4.00
C ALA A 175 2.97 1.94 -2.81
N LEU A 176 1.76 1.79 -2.30
CA LEU A 176 1.21 2.60 -1.21
C LEU A 176 1.27 1.89 0.16
N PHE A 177 2.17 0.93 0.30
CA PHE A 177 2.43 0.28 1.59
C PHE A 177 2.67 1.34 2.68
N THR A 178 2.08 1.15 3.88
CA THR A 178 2.06 2.07 5.03
C THR A 178 1.07 3.25 4.95
N THR A 179 0.31 3.40 3.87
CA THR A 179 -0.77 4.39 3.78
C THR A 179 -2.15 3.76 4.05
N ALA A 180 -3.19 4.59 4.19
CA ALA A 180 -4.56 4.10 4.38
C ALA A 180 -5.26 3.71 3.06
N GLU A 181 -4.71 4.12 1.91
CA GLU A 181 -5.33 3.92 0.60
C GLU A 181 -5.49 2.46 0.19
N PRO A 182 -4.56 1.52 0.47
CA PRO A 182 -4.75 0.11 0.18
C PRO A 182 -6.01 -0.48 0.79
N TYR A 183 -6.38 -0.08 2.01
CA TYR A 183 -7.61 -0.52 2.64
C TYR A 183 -8.86 0.07 1.96
N SER A 184 -8.82 1.34 1.57
CA SER A 184 -9.89 2.00 0.81
C SER A 184 -10.08 1.33 -0.55
N ASP A 185 -8.99 1.00 -1.24
CA ASP A 185 -9.00 0.32 -2.52
C ASP A 185 -9.55 -1.10 -2.40
N TRP A 186 -9.11 -1.86 -1.40
CA TRP A 186 -9.64 -3.19 -1.12
C TRP A 186 -11.16 -3.16 -0.87
N ARG A 187 -11.65 -2.24 -0.05
CA ARG A 187 -13.08 -2.12 0.25
C ARG A 187 -13.95 -1.84 -0.97
N ARG A 188 -13.45 -1.09 -1.95
CA ARG A 188 -14.22 -0.73 -3.16
C ARG A 188 -14.08 -1.73 -4.30
N THR A 189 -12.98 -2.50 -4.34
CA THR A 189 -12.64 -3.39 -5.47
C THR A 189 -12.63 -4.87 -5.12
N GLY A 190 -12.37 -5.23 -3.86
CA GLY A 190 -12.10 -6.59 -3.42
C GLY A 190 -10.65 -7.04 -3.67
N PHE A 191 -9.80 -6.19 -4.25
CA PHE A 191 -8.41 -6.51 -4.57
C PHE A 191 -7.42 -5.76 -3.66
N PRO A 192 -6.26 -6.35 -3.41
CA PRO A 192 -5.86 -7.70 -3.76
C PRO A 192 -6.70 -8.76 -3.06
N ASN A 193 -6.66 -10.02 -3.54
CA ASN A 193 -7.43 -11.12 -2.97
C ASN A 193 -6.81 -11.60 -1.65
N LEU A 194 -7.22 -10.98 -0.55
CA LEU A 194 -6.69 -11.23 0.79
C LEU A 194 -7.41 -12.41 1.47
N THR A 195 -6.65 -13.24 2.18
CA THR A 195 -7.20 -14.30 3.03
C THR A 195 -7.49 -13.73 4.42
N PRO A 196 -8.73 -13.80 4.92
CA PRO A 196 -9.05 -13.38 6.28
C PRO A 196 -8.43 -14.30 7.32
N ASN A 197 -8.25 -13.81 8.55
CA ASN A 197 -7.85 -14.63 9.68
C ASN A 197 -8.86 -15.78 9.86
N GLN A 198 -8.36 -17.03 9.77
CA GLN A 198 -9.18 -18.25 9.81
C GLN A 198 -9.63 -18.63 11.22
N GLU A 199 -8.97 -18.10 12.24
CA GLU A 199 -9.31 -18.29 13.65
C GLU A 199 -10.28 -17.22 14.17
N SER A 200 -10.52 -16.16 13.41
CA SER A 200 -11.50 -15.15 13.79
C SER A 200 -12.92 -15.70 13.75
N GLN A 201 -13.78 -15.25 14.68
CA GLN A 201 -15.18 -15.68 14.74
C GLN A 201 -15.95 -15.45 13.45
N THR A 202 -15.69 -14.38 12.76
CA THR A 202 -16.40 -14.01 11.52
C THR A 202 -15.77 -14.58 10.26
N LYS A 203 -14.47 -14.93 10.31
CA LYS A 203 -13.67 -15.35 9.14
C LYS A 203 -13.81 -14.38 7.96
N LYS A 204 -13.95 -13.10 8.26
CA LYS A 204 -14.12 -12.03 7.27
C LYS A 204 -13.18 -10.87 7.59
N ILE A 205 -12.68 -10.23 6.56
CA ILE A 205 -11.93 -8.98 6.71
C ILE A 205 -12.94 -7.86 7.02
N PRO A 206 -12.75 -7.07 8.10
CA PRO A 206 -13.65 -5.98 8.44
C PRO A 206 -13.70 -4.93 7.33
N VAL A 207 -14.89 -4.56 6.89
CA VAL A 207 -15.09 -3.52 5.88
C VAL A 207 -15.22 -2.12 6.48
N ARG A 208 -15.27 -2.03 7.79
CA ARG A 208 -15.30 -0.78 8.56
C ARG A 208 -14.86 -1.02 10.00
N LEU A 209 -14.48 0.04 10.69
CA LEU A 209 -14.29 -0.03 12.13
C LEU A 209 -15.63 -0.28 12.81
N ILE A 210 -15.62 -1.07 13.90
CA ILE A 210 -16.81 -1.26 14.74
C ILE A 210 -17.15 0.04 15.46
N THR A 211 -18.43 0.28 15.71
CA THR A 211 -18.88 1.40 16.52
C THR A 211 -18.23 1.33 17.91
N PRO A 212 -17.60 2.39 18.41
CA PRO A 212 -16.94 2.40 19.72
C PRO A 212 -17.86 1.90 20.81
N LYS A 213 -17.30 1.21 21.81
CA LYS A 213 -18.08 0.66 22.92
C LYS A 213 -18.85 1.77 23.67
N SER A 214 -18.22 2.92 23.89
CA SER A 214 -18.85 4.08 24.51
C SER A 214 -20.11 4.53 23.77
N GLU A 215 -20.05 4.64 22.45
CA GLU A 215 -21.24 4.97 21.65
C GLU A 215 -22.36 3.93 21.80
N ARG A 216 -22.01 2.65 21.75
CA ARG A 216 -22.99 1.55 21.86
C ARG A 216 -23.64 1.44 23.24
N THR A 217 -22.95 1.90 24.29
CA THR A 217 -23.42 1.71 25.68
C THR A 217 -23.93 2.99 26.33
N LEU A 218 -23.49 4.17 25.89
CA LEU A 218 -23.80 5.44 26.54
C LEU A 218 -24.64 6.36 25.67
N ASN A 219 -24.69 6.16 24.36
CA ASN A 219 -25.51 6.97 23.45
C ASN A 219 -26.79 6.20 23.11
N ALA A 220 -27.92 6.59 23.74
CA ALA A 220 -29.23 5.98 23.49
C ALA A 220 -29.73 6.15 22.03
N ASN A 221 -29.16 7.11 21.28
CA ASN A 221 -29.53 7.38 19.89
C ASN A 221 -28.55 6.73 18.89
N ALA A 222 -27.55 5.99 19.37
CA ALA A 222 -26.60 5.35 18.47
C ALA A 222 -27.26 4.23 17.67
N THR A 223 -27.28 4.38 16.34
CA THR A 223 -27.66 3.30 15.44
C THR A 223 -26.46 2.35 15.30
N VAL A 224 -26.52 1.21 15.96
CA VAL A 224 -25.51 0.16 15.81
C VAL A 224 -25.70 -0.51 14.46
N VAL A 225 -24.80 -0.22 13.53
CA VAL A 225 -24.74 -0.93 12.24
C VAL A 225 -23.79 -2.12 12.42
N SER A 226 -24.34 -3.33 12.35
CA SER A 226 -23.62 -4.61 12.40
C SER A 226 -22.82 -4.87 11.12
#